data_c30ecc621d18381d8f26318c4f68511b
#
_entry.id   c30ecc621d18381d8f26318c4f68511b
#
_cell.length_a   1.000
_cell.length_b   1.000
_cell.length_c   1.000
_cell.angle_alpha   90.00
_cell.angle_beta   90.00
_cell.angle_gamma   90.00
#
_symmetry.space_group_name_H-M   'P 1'
#
loop_
_entity.id
_entity.type
_entity.pdbx_description
1 polymer ?
#
loop_
_entity_poly.entity_id
_entity_poly.type
_entity_poly.pdbx_seq_one_letter_code
_entity_poly.pdbx_strand_id
1 'polypeptide(L)'
;MLHHSQPFNHTTATAAELVYRADGMTCDHCRVAVTEEVTTVAGVSAVDVDLDAKLVRVQGSGIDGAAVVAAIDEAGYDAVAA
;
A
#
# COMPACT_ATOMS: atom_id res chain seq x y z
N MET A 1 -36.21 -5.86 -7.55
CA MET A 1 -35.55 -5.76 -7.52
C MET A 1 -34.69 -5.66 -7.53
N LEU A 2 -34.48 -5.36 -7.46
CA LEU A 2 -33.56 -5.23 -7.39
C LEU A 2 -32.66 -5.35 -6.95
N HIS A 3 -32.40 -5.30 -6.79
CA HIS A 3 -31.45 -5.31 -6.42
C HIS A 3 -30.60 -5.62 -6.37
N HIS A 4 -30.49 -5.57 -6.45
CA HIS A 4 -29.60 -5.68 -6.40
C HIS A 4 -28.71 -5.49 -6.45
N SER A 5 -28.94 -5.65 -6.40
CA SER A 5 -27.78 -5.37 -6.70
C SER A 5 -26.93 -4.34 -6.19
N GLN A 6 -26.89 -3.71 -5.57
CA GLN A 6 -26.17 -2.78 -5.17
C GLN A 6 -25.44 -2.87 -3.96
N PRO A 7 -25.69 -3.53 -3.01
CA PRO A 7 -24.99 -3.48 -1.77
C PRO A 7 -23.57 -3.92 -1.83
N PHE A 8 -23.25 -4.89 -2.61
CA PHE A 8 -21.88 -5.28 -2.63
C PHE A 8 -20.98 -4.25 -3.23
N ASN A 9 -21.52 -3.29 -3.88
CA ASN A 9 -20.73 -2.20 -4.33
C ASN A 9 -20.15 -1.42 -3.21
N HIS A 10 -20.82 -1.39 -2.08
CA HIS A 10 -20.29 -0.67 -0.99
C HIS A 10 -19.01 -1.24 -0.50
N THR A 11 -18.90 -2.54 -0.48
CA THR A 11 -17.68 -3.18 -0.06
C THR A 11 -16.53 -2.78 -0.93
N THR A 12 -16.76 -2.75 -2.20
CA THR A 12 -15.75 -2.35 -3.14
C THR A 12 -15.32 -0.91 -2.91
N ALA A 13 -16.28 -0.07 -2.61
CA ALA A 13 -16.00 1.34 -2.44
C ALA A 13 -15.15 1.62 -1.21
N THR A 14 -15.16 0.74 -0.21
CA THR A 14 -14.37 0.97 0.99
C THR A 14 -12.97 0.43 0.89
N ALA A 15 -12.68 -0.40 -0.09
CA ALA A 15 -11.35 -0.94 -0.29
C ALA A 15 -10.58 -0.03 -1.24
N ALA A 16 -9.30 0.15 -0.96
CA ALA A 16 -8.45 1.00 -1.78
C ALA A 16 -7.10 0.37 -1.97
N GLU A 17 -6.48 0.69 -3.08
CA GLU A 17 -5.11 0.29 -3.35
C GLU A 17 -4.30 1.53 -3.68
N LEU A 18 -3.19 1.70 -2.99
CA LEU A 18 -2.25 2.78 -3.24
C LEU A 18 -0.96 2.17 -3.76
N VAL A 19 -0.38 2.79 -4.77
CA VAL A 19 0.84 2.28 -5.38
C VAL A 19 1.89 3.38 -5.36
N TYR A 20 3.07 3.03 -4.88
CA TYR A 20 4.19 3.95 -4.79
C TYR A 20 5.41 3.34 -5.44
N ARG A 21 6.28 4.20 -5.96
CA ARG A 21 7.56 3.77 -6.48
C ARG A 21 8.64 4.11 -5.45
N ALA A 22 9.52 3.16 -5.20
CA ALA A 22 10.66 3.35 -4.31
C ALA A 22 11.90 2.77 -4.98
N ASP A 23 12.60 3.58 -5.75
CA ASP A 23 13.69 3.12 -6.60
C ASP A 23 14.87 2.56 -5.82
N GLY A 24 15.00 2.92 -4.55
CA GLY A 24 16.11 2.43 -3.73
C GLY A 24 15.99 0.98 -3.28
N MET A 25 14.83 0.35 -3.49
CA MET A 25 14.64 -1.04 -3.09
C MET A 25 15.34 -1.97 -4.06
N THR A 26 16.34 -2.72 -3.59
CA THR A 26 17.14 -3.57 -4.47
C THR A 26 17.31 -5.00 -3.99
N CYS A 27 16.86 -5.34 -2.79
CA CYS A 27 17.05 -6.68 -2.26
C CYS A 27 15.93 -7.05 -1.29
N ASP A 28 15.92 -8.30 -0.84
CA ASP A 28 14.89 -8.78 0.08
C ASP A 28 14.85 -8.02 1.39
N HIS A 29 16.00 -7.58 1.89
CA HIS A 29 16.01 -6.77 3.11
C HIS A 29 15.18 -5.51 2.93
N CYS A 30 15.27 -4.87 1.77
CA CYS A 30 14.48 -3.69 1.48
C CYS A 30 13.00 -4.03 1.51
N ARG A 31 12.63 -5.15 0.89
CA ARG A 31 11.25 -5.58 0.83
C ARG A 31 10.69 -5.83 2.23
N VAL A 32 11.45 -6.51 3.07
CA VAL A 32 11.02 -6.82 4.42
C VAL A 32 10.88 -5.55 5.25
N ALA A 33 11.86 -4.67 5.17
CA ALA A 33 11.83 -3.42 5.94
C ALA A 33 10.64 -2.55 5.56
N VAL A 34 10.39 -2.40 4.27
CA VAL A 34 9.26 -1.60 3.80
C VAL A 34 7.95 -2.25 4.22
N THR A 35 7.84 -3.57 4.06
CA THR A 35 6.62 -4.28 4.43
C THR A 35 6.31 -4.09 5.92
N GLU A 36 7.32 -4.22 6.76
CA GLU A 36 7.11 -4.09 8.20
C GLU A 36 6.64 -2.69 8.58
N GLU A 37 7.29 -1.67 8.01
CA GLU A 37 6.93 -0.31 8.35
C GLU A 37 5.55 0.06 7.83
N VAL A 38 5.24 -0.29 6.58
CA VAL A 38 3.97 0.07 5.99
C VAL A 38 2.82 -0.67 6.65
N THR A 39 3.05 -1.89 7.11
CA THR A 39 2.02 -2.65 7.79
C THR A 39 1.54 -1.97 9.06
N THR A 40 2.35 -1.11 9.67
CA THR A 40 1.95 -0.39 10.88
C THR A 40 1.01 0.78 10.59
N VAL A 41 0.83 1.14 9.34
CA VAL A 41 -0.03 2.28 8.99
C VAL A 41 -1.50 1.88 9.18
N ALA A 42 -2.28 2.77 9.78
CA ALA A 42 -3.68 2.49 10.05
C ALA A 42 -4.43 2.27 8.74
N GLY A 43 -5.29 1.26 8.72
CA GLY A 43 -6.11 0.95 7.56
C GLY A 43 -5.47 -0.03 6.58
N VAL A 44 -4.18 -0.30 6.72
CA VAL A 44 -3.49 -1.22 5.81
C VAL A 44 -3.85 -2.66 6.14
N SER A 45 -4.32 -3.40 5.14
CA SER A 45 -4.64 -4.81 5.29
C SER A 45 -3.63 -5.72 4.60
N ALA A 46 -2.95 -5.22 3.57
CA ALA A 46 -1.95 -6.02 2.85
C ALA A 46 -0.93 -5.10 2.19
N VAL A 47 0.30 -5.58 2.10
CA VAL A 47 1.39 -4.87 1.44
C VAL A 47 2.07 -5.85 0.50
N ASP A 48 2.27 -5.43 -0.75
CA ASP A 48 2.98 -6.23 -1.74
C ASP A 48 4.09 -5.38 -2.33
N VAL A 49 5.33 -5.86 -2.20
CA VAL A 49 6.50 -5.15 -2.71
C VAL A 49 7.05 -5.92 -3.90
N ASP A 50 7.15 -5.24 -5.04
CA ASP A 50 7.70 -5.80 -6.26
C ASP A 50 9.08 -5.18 -6.46
N LEU A 51 10.13 -5.96 -6.21
CA LEU A 51 11.49 -5.47 -6.31
C LEU A 51 11.91 -5.18 -7.74
N ASP A 52 11.39 -5.97 -8.68
CA ASP A 52 11.75 -5.78 -10.09
C ASP A 52 11.20 -4.46 -10.62
N ALA A 53 9.97 -4.15 -10.29
CA ALA A 53 9.32 -2.94 -10.75
C ALA A 53 9.56 -1.77 -9.79
N LYS A 54 10.15 -2.01 -8.63
CA LYS A 54 10.38 -1.00 -7.59
C LYS A 54 9.09 -0.40 -7.09
N LEU A 55 8.04 -1.21 -6.98
CA LEU A 55 6.72 -0.74 -6.58
C LEU A 55 6.32 -1.31 -5.23
N VAL A 56 5.58 -0.50 -4.48
CA VAL A 56 4.97 -0.89 -3.22
C VAL A 56 3.47 -0.74 -3.40
N ARG A 57 2.74 -1.84 -3.34
CA ARG A 57 1.29 -1.84 -3.43
C ARG A 57 0.72 -2.01 -2.04
N VAL A 58 -0.14 -1.09 -1.63
CA VAL A 58 -0.72 -1.10 -0.30
C VAL A 58 -2.22 -1.18 -0.43
N GLN A 59 -2.83 -2.16 0.22
CA GLN A 59 -4.26 -2.39 0.15
C GLN A 59 -4.89 -2.22 1.52
N GLY A 60 -6.09 -1.71 1.55
CA GLY A 60 -6.83 -1.52 2.78
C GLY A 60 -7.94 -0.51 2.60
N SER A 61 -8.37 0.09 3.70
CA SER A 61 -9.41 1.12 3.64
C SER A 61 -9.05 2.25 4.59
N GLY A 62 -9.37 3.48 4.18
CA GLY A 62 -9.08 4.65 4.99
C GLY A 62 -7.60 4.91 5.16
N ILE A 63 -6.78 4.50 4.20
CA ILE A 63 -5.33 4.64 4.31
C ILE A 63 -4.93 6.07 3.97
N ASP A 64 -4.09 6.66 4.83
CA ASP A 64 -3.52 7.97 4.58
C ASP A 64 -2.23 7.77 3.77
N GLY A 65 -2.25 8.24 2.52
CA GLY A 65 -1.09 8.09 1.65
C GLY A 65 0.16 8.75 2.21
N ALA A 66 0.03 9.86 2.90
CA ALA A 66 1.17 10.53 3.50
C ALA A 66 1.80 9.65 4.59
N ALA A 67 0.98 8.90 5.32
CA ALA A 67 1.49 7.99 6.33
C ALA A 67 2.25 6.83 5.69
N VAL A 68 1.80 6.37 4.53
CA VAL A 68 2.50 5.30 3.79
C VAL A 68 3.87 5.80 3.33
N VAL A 69 3.92 7.00 2.77
CA VAL A 69 5.18 7.58 2.32
C VAL A 69 6.13 7.73 3.50
N ALA A 70 5.61 8.20 4.65
CA ALA A 70 6.43 8.36 5.84
C ALA A 70 6.96 7.01 6.34
N ALA A 71 6.14 5.95 6.24
CA ALA A 71 6.56 4.63 6.66
C ALA A 71 7.68 4.10 5.77
N ILE A 72 7.57 4.32 4.46
CA ILE A 72 8.60 3.90 3.53
C ILE A 72 9.90 4.68 3.81
N ASP A 73 9.77 5.96 4.14
CA ASP A 73 10.91 6.79 4.49
C ASP A 73 11.58 6.29 5.77
N GLU A 74 10.79 5.86 6.76
CA GLU A 74 11.33 5.28 7.98
C GLU A 74 12.10 4.00 7.71
N ALA A 75 11.70 3.27 6.69
CA ALA A 75 12.44 2.06 6.28
C ALA A 75 13.74 2.41 5.55
N GLY A 76 13.94 3.68 5.22
CA GLY A 76 15.18 4.14 4.59
C GLY A 76 15.07 4.37 3.09
N TYR A 77 13.87 4.48 2.55
CA TYR A 77 13.68 4.61 1.11
C TYR A 77 12.73 5.76 0.78
N ASP A 78 12.99 6.44 -0.33
CA ASP A 78 12.10 7.50 -0.81
C ASP A 78 10.99 6.90 -1.65
N ALA A 79 9.77 7.35 -1.44
CA ALA A 79 8.63 6.87 -2.19
C ALA A 79 7.92 8.02 -2.87
N VAL A 80 7.47 7.79 -4.11
CA VAL A 80 6.64 8.74 -4.83
C VAL A 80 5.45 7.99 -5.39
N ALA A 81 4.35 8.70 -5.60
CA ALA A 81 3.17 8.08 -6.18
C ALA A 81 3.48 7.57 -7.57
N ALA A 82 3.05 6.34 -7.82
CA ALA A 82 3.32 5.71 -9.10
C ALA A 82 2.18 5.95 -10.08
#